data_eca7444365819a16c2f1dda97282ba7b
#
_entry.id   eca7444365819a16c2f1dda97282ba7b
#
_cell.length_a   1.000
_cell.length_b   1.000
_cell.length_c   1.000
_cell.angle_alpha   90.00
_cell.angle_beta   90.00
_cell.angle_gamma   90.00
#
_symmetry.space_group_name_H-M   'P 1'
#
loop_
_entity.id
_entity.type
_entity.pdbx_description
1 polymer ?
#
loop_
_entity_poly.entity_id
_entity_poly.type
_entity_poly.pdbx_seq_one_letter_code
_entity_poly.pdbx_strand_id
1 'polypeptide(L)'
;MQRPLDGILVVDFTRYLPGAFAGAELLRLGARVVRVERPGGDPMRMTAPEWHDLLNAGKELAAWAGAGRLLEQADVVLESFRPGVAAQLGVGPEAAPETAVYCSITGFGVGGPHEQRAGHDLNYLGWAGVLAPTVRYRPSAVSYMR
;
A
#
# COMPACT_ATOMS: atom_id res chain seq x y z
N MET A 1 14.59 22.45 10.60
CA MET A 1 13.15 22.47 10.92
C MET A 1 12.72 21.03 11.12
N GLN A 2 11.99 20.74 12.20
CA GLN A 2 11.40 19.42 12.44
C GLN A 2 10.30 19.19 11.43
N ARG A 3 10.26 17.99 10.80
CA ARG A 3 9.20 17.60 9.86
C ARG A 3 7.98 17.10 10.63
N PRO A 4 6.77 17.16 10.05
CA PRO A 4 5.53 16.80 10.77
C PRO A 4 5.50 15.40 11.38
N LEU A 5 6.19 14.42 10.75
CA LEU A 5 6.20 13.03 11.17
C LEU A 5 7.57 12.55 11.66
N ASP A 6 8.46 13.49 12.07
CA ASP A 6 9.73 13.11 12.68
C ASP A 6 9.50 12.27 13.95
N GLY A 7 10.11 11.08 14.03
CA GLY A 7 9.97 10.12 15.12
C GLY A 7 8.86 9.09 14.96
N ILE A 8 8.01 9.19 13.95
CA ILE A 8 6.94 8.22 13.64
C ILE A 8 7.52 7.03 12.87
N LEU A 9 7.25 5.81 13.34
CA LEU A 9 7.57 4.55 12.68
C LEU A 9 6.36 4.05 11.87
N VAL A 10 6.55 3.96 10.56
CA VAL A 10 5.59 3.34 9.64
C VAL A 10 6.07 1.96 9.25
N VAL A 11 5.26 0.93 9.49
CA VAL A 11 5.50 -0.44 9.00
C VAL A 11 4.62 -0.67 7.78
N ASP A 12 5.26 -0.88 6.63
CA ASP A 12 4.61 -0.93 5.32
C ASP A 12 4.63 -2.35 4.77
N PHE A 13 3.48 -3.03 4.80
CA PHE A 13 3.24 -4.36 4.23
C PHE A 13 2.64 -4.28 2.82
N THR A 14 2.53 -3.09 2.26
CA THR A 14 1.83 -2.88 0.99
C THR A 14 2.61 -3.43 -0.20
N ARG A 15 1.88 -3.64 -1.27
CA ARG A 15 2.39 -4.02 -2.58
C ARG A 15 1.70 -3.16 -3.62
N TYR A 16 2.35 -2.99 -4.77
CA TYR A 16 1.85 -2.17 -5.87
C TYR A 16 1.81 -0.66 -5.57
N LEU A 17 1.33 0.08 -6.56
CA LEU A 17 1.42 1.54 -6.64
C LEU A 17 0.76 2.29 -5.46
N PRO A 18 -0.50 2.02 -5.05
CA PRO A 18 -1.18 2.85 -4.06
C PRO A 18 -0.48 2.87 -2.71
N GLY A 19 -0.06 1.70 -2.22
CA GLY A 19 0.63 1.59 -0.94
C GLY A 19 2.05 2.15 -0.99
N ALA A 20 2.79 1.85 -2.06
CA ALA A 20 4.13 2.39 -2.24
C ALA A 20 4.12 3.92 -2.27
N PHE A 21 3.12 4.53 -2.93
CA PHE A 21 2.92 5.97 -2.97
C PHE A 21 2.59 6.54 -1.57
N ALA A 22 1.65 5.92 -0.84
CA ALA A 22 1.30 6.35 0.51
C ALA A 22 2.52 6.34 1.44
N GLY A 23 3.31 5.25 1.43
CA GLY A 23 4.55 5.16 2.21
C GLY A 23 5.60 6.20 1.79
N ALA A 24 5.72 6.52 0.50
CA ALA A 24 6.63 7.56 0.01
C ALA A 24 6.23 8.96 0.53
N GLU A 25 4.92 9.27 0.58
CA GLU A 25 4.45 10.54 1.11
C GLU A 25 4.70 10.65 2.62
N LEU A 26 4.48 9.58 3.40
CA LEU A 26 4.79 9.57 4.83
C LEU A 26 6.30 9.75 5.07
N LEU A 27 7.14 9.11 4.27
CA LEU A 27 8.59 9.31 4.32
C LEU A 27 8.97 10.77 4.01
N ARG A 28 8.38 11.38 2.99
CA ARG A 28 8.59 12.80 2.65
C ARG A 28 8.22 13.74 3.79
N LEU A 29 7.19 13.39 4.56
CA LEU A 29 6.76 14.15 5.74
C LEU A 29 7.62 13.90 6.99
N GLY A 30 8.59 13.00 6.93
CA GLY A 30 9.56 12.79 8.00
C GLY A 30 9.46 11.46 8.73
N ALA A 31 8.47 10.63 8.43
CA ALA A 31 8.37 9.32 9.05
C ALA A 31 9.56 8.42 8.67
N ARG A 32 9.92 7.53 9.57
CA ARG A 32 10.75 6.37 9.26
C ARG A 32 9.85 5.29 8.68
N VAL A 33 10.04 4.92 7.43
CA VAL A 33 9.23 3.90 6.75
C VAL A 33 10.04 2.63 6.59
N VAL A 34 9.59 1.54 7.21
CA VAL A 34 10.17 0.20 7.08
C VAL A 34 9.22 -0.66 6.27
N ARG A 35 9.66 -0.99 5.07
CA ARG A 35 8.90 -1.85 4.16
C ARG A 35 9.23 -3.30 4.44
N VAL A 36 8.20 -4.10 4.71
CA VAL A 36 8.34 -5.53 5.01
C VAL A 36 7.98 -6.35 3.78
N GLU A 37 8.96 -7.04 3.22
CA GLU A 37 8.75 -7.89 2.05
C GLU A 37 8.63 -9.36 2.40
N ARG A 38 7.68 -10.01 1.76
CA ARG A 38 7.52 -11.47 1.76
C ARG A 38 8.56 -12.10 0.81
N PRO A 39 8.87 -13.40 0.97
CA PRO A 39 9.65 -14.13 -0.02
C PRO A 39 9.03 -13.93 -1.43
N GLY A 40 9.86 -13.61 -2.42
CA GLY A 40 9.43 -13.27 -3.77
C GLY A 40 9.28 -11.77 -4.04
N GLY A 41 9.32 -10.93 -3.01
CA GLY A 41 9.34 -9.47 -3.15
C GLY A 41 8.06 -8.85 -3.69
N ASP A 42 8.18 -7.62 -4.18
CA ASP A 42 7.09 -6.88 -4.83
C ASP A 42 7.06 -7.15 -6.33
N PRO A 43 5.93 -7.55 -6.88
CA PRO A 43 5.76 -7.73 -8.33
C PRO A 43 6.10 -6.51 -9.17
N MET A 44 5.99 -5.29 -8.63
CA MET A 44 6.38 -4.07 -9.34
C MET A 44 7.85 -4.05 -9.75
N ARG A 45 8.73 -4.78 -9.07
CA ARG A 45 10.14 -4.92 -9.49
C ARG A 45 10.27 -5.47 -10.91
N MET A 46 9.30 -6.30 -11.34
CA MET A 46 9.30 -6.91 -12.67
C MET A 46 8.42 -6.16 -13.66
N THR A 47 7.30 -5.61 -13.21
CA THR A 47 6.30 -4.99 -14.09
C THR A 47 6.50 -3.49 -14.32
N ALA A 48 7.09 -2.79 -13.35
CA ALA A 48 7.32 -1.36 -13.38
C ALA A 48 8.52 -0.98 -12.50
N PRO A 49 9.75 -1.43 -12.83
CA PRO A 49 10.93 -1.28 -11.97
C PRO A 49 11.26 0.19 -11.65
N GLU A 50 11.16 1.08 -12.62
CA GLU A 50 11.43 2.51 -12.42
C GLU A 50 10.48 3.14 -11.38
N TRP A 51 9.19 2.81 -11.46
CA TRP A 51 8.20 3.24 -10.47
C TRP A 51 8.44 2.61 -9.10
N HIS A 52 8.80 1.32 -9.08
CA HIS A 52 9.15 0.63 -7.86
C HIS A 52 10.29 1.35 -7.14
N ASP A 53 11.38 1.63 -7.84
CA ASP A 53 12.58 2.23 -7.27
C ASP A 53 12.33 3.67 -6.83
N LEU A 54 11.61 4.46 -7.64
CA LEU A 54 11.24 5.83 -7.31
C LEU A 54 10.41 5.91 -6.02
N LEU A 55 9.36 5.09 -5.90
CA LEU A 55 8.41 5.14 -4.79
C LEU A 55 8.93 4.50 -3.50
N ASN A 56 9.98 3.68 -3.61
CA ASN A 56 10.60 3.04 -2.45
C ASN A 56 11.97 3.62 -2.08
N ALA A 57 12.43 4.62 -2.81
CA ALA A 57 13.68 5.32 -2.49
C ALA A 57 13.63 5.89 -1.06
N GLY A 58 14.66 5.57 -0.27
CA GLY A 58 14.79 6.03 1.11
C GLY A 58 13.99 5.26 2.16
N LYS A 59 13.12 4.33 1.76
CA LYS A 59 12.51 3.40 2.71
C LYS A 59 13.51 2.33 3.12
N GLU A 60 13.44 1.90 4.39
CA GLU A 60 14.17 0.74 4.85
C GLU A 60 13.49 -0.55 4.38
N LEU A 61 14.26 -1.60 4.18
CA LEU A 61 13.74 -2.91 3.79
C LEU A 61 13.97 -3.92 4.91
N ALA A 62 12.91 -4.62 5.31
CA ALA A 62 12.95 -5.72 6.25
C ALA A 62 12.38 -7.00 5.65
N ALA A 63 12.93 -8.14 6.05
CA ALA A 63 12.38 -9.43 5.70
C ALA A 63 11.14 -9.75 6.54
N TRP A 64 10.23 -10.56 6.00
CA TRP A 64 8.99 -10.98 6.66
C TRP A 64 9.22 -11.58 8.06
N ALA A 65 10.32 -12.32 8.26
CA ALA A 65 10.66 -12.89 9.56
C ALA A 65 10.80 -11.87 10.70
N GLY A 66 11.04 -10.59 10.37
CA GLY A 66 11.12 -9.48 11.34
C GLY A 66 9.81 -8.75 11.56
N ALA A 67 8.74 -9.12 10.85
CA ALA A 67 7.47 -8.38 10.83
C ALA A 67 6.87 -8.15 12.22
N GLY A 68 6.82 -9.18 13.06
CA GLY A 68 6.21 -9.10 14.40
C GLY A 68 6.87 -8.05 15.29
N ARG A 69 8.19 -8.03 15.35
CA ARG A 69 8.93 -7.03 16.17
C ARG A 69 8.75 -5.61 15.69
N LEU A 70 8.65 -5.42 14.38
CA LEU A 70 8.40 -4.10 13.80
C LEU A 70 6.98 -3.66 14.12
N LEU A 71 6.02 -4.56 13.99
CA LEU A 71 4.61 -4.30 14.23
C LEU A 71 4.34 -3.88 15.68
N GLU A 72 4.96 -4.54 16.67
CA GLU A 72 4.88 -4.19 18.10
C GLU A 72 5.33 -2.76 18.42
N GLN A 73 6.11 -2.14 17.55
CA GLN A 73 6.68 -0.80 17.73
C GLN A 73 6.09 0.23 16.77
N ALA A 74 5.16 -0.18 15.92
CA ALA A 74 4.62 0.67 14.87
C ALA A 74 3.72 1.77 15.43
N ASP A 75 3.91 3.00 14.97
CA ASP A 75 2.95 4.09 15.13
C ASP A 75 1.90 4.07 14.01
N VAL A 76 2.31 3.62 12.81
CA VAL A 76 1.43 3.48 11.65
C VAL A 76 1.70 2.16 10.96
N VAL A 77 0.65 1.46 10.58
CA VAL A 77 0.71 0.24 9.77
C VAL A 77 -0.02 0.50 8.45
N LEU A 78 0.65 0.19 7.35
CA LEU A 78 0.05 0.19 6.01
C LEU A 78 -0.02 -1.23 5.48
N GLU A 79 -1.17 -1.66 5.00
CA GLU A 79 -1.30 -2.93 4.28
C GLU A 79 -2.22 -2.81 3.06
N SER A 80 -2.06 -3.68 2.07
CA SER A 80 -2.88 -3.72 0.85
C SER A 80 -3.30 -5.14 0.49
N PHE A 81 -3.53 -5.98 1.48
CA PHE A 81 -4.05 -7.32 1.29
C PHE A 81 -5.55 -7.30 1.01
N ARG A 82 -6.09 -8.42 0.58
CA ARG A 82 -7.54 -8.61 0.57
C ARG A 82 -8.05 -8.66 2.01
N PRO A 83 -9.28 -8.18 2.27
CA PRO A 83 -9.89 -8.24 3.60
C PRO A 83 -9.76 -9.60 4.26
N GLY A 84 -9.31 -9.62 5.51
CA GLY A 84 -9.05 -10.81 6.31
C GLY A 84 -7.69 -11.47 6.13
N VAL A 85 -6.94 -11.18 5.07
CA VAL A 85 -5.62 -11.80 4.82
C VAL A 85 -4.57 -11.31 5.80
N ALA A 86 -4.59 -10.04 6.20
CA ALA A 86 -3.67 -9.51 7.20
C ALA A 86 -3.76 -10.26 8.53
N ALA A 87 -4.99 -10.52 9.01
CA ALA A 87 -5.24 -11.30 10.20
C ALA A 87 -4.72 -12.74 10.08
N GLN A 88 -4.99 -13.41 8.96
CA GLN A 88 -4.46 -14.77 8.70
C GLN A 88 -2.94 -14.83 8.68
N LEU A 89 -2.29 -13.73 8.33
CA LEU A 89 -0.83 -13.62 8.30
C LEU A 89 -0.22 -13.18 9.64
N GLY A 90 -1.05 -12.92 10.66
CA GLY A 90 -0.62 -12.46 11.97
C GLY A 90 -0.11 -11.01 11.99
N VAL A 91 -0.53 -10.21 11.00
CA VAL A 91 -0.19 -8.78 10.89
C VAL A 91 -1.45 -7.90 10.78
N GLY A 92 -2.58 -8.41 11.20
CA GLY A 92 -3.85 -7.68 11.26
C GLY A 92 -3.88 -6.62 12.37
N PRO A 93 -4.98 -5.84 12.44
CA PRO A 93 -5.12 -4.77 13.44
C PRO A 93 -4.93 -5.26 14.89
N GLU A 94 -5.32 -6.48 15.17
CA GLU A 94 -5.21 -7.12 16.48
C GLU A 94 -3.75 -7.39 16.93
N ALA A 95 -2.82 -7.40 15.99
CA ALA A 95 -1.40 -7.60 16.26
C ALA A 95 -0.61 -6.29 16.38
N ALA A 96 -1.23 -5.17 16.05
CA ALA A 96 -0.64 -3.83 16.18
C ALA A 96 -0.93 -3.24 17.58
N PRO A 97 -0.12 -2.28 18.07
CA PRO A 97 -0.45 -1.54 19.29
C PRO A 97 -1.81 -0.83 19.18
N GLU A 98 -2.58 -0.77 20.25
CA GLU A 98 -3.86 -0.05 20.28
C GLU A 98 -3.73 1.44 19.91
N THR A 99 -2.56 2.02 20.13
CA THR A 99 -2.24 3.41 19.78
C THR A 99 -1.86 3.60 18.33
N ALA A 100 -1.61 2.52 17.59
CA ALA A 100 -1.18 2.60 16.20
C ALA A 100 -2.35 2.95 15.27
N VAL A 101 -2.06 3.73 14.25
CA VAL A 101 -2.98 3.96 13.13
C VAL A 101 -2.83 2.79 12.14
N TYR A 102 -3.85 1.96 12.03
CA TYR A 102 -3.87 0.83 11.09
C TYR A 102 -4.66 1.20 9.83
N CYS A 103 -3.99 1.20 8.68
CA CYS A 103 -4.56 1.60 7.40
C CYS A 103 -4.58 0.43 6.40
N SER A 104 -5.78 -0.05 6.08
CA SER A 104 -6.01 -1.05 5.04
C SER A 104 -6.36 -0.38 3.72
N ILE A 105 -5.51 -0.54 2.71
CA ILE A 105 -5.71 0.01 1.36
C ILE A 105 -6.39 -1.05 0.51
N THR A 106 -7.71 -0.98 0.39
CA THR A 106 -8.53 -1.96 -0.33
C THR A 106 -9.24 -1.33 -1.53
N GLY A 107 -9.58 -2.15 -2.52
CA GLY A 107 -10.24 -1.66 -3.73
C GLY A 107 -11.70 -1.22 -3.52
N PHE A 108 -12.43 -1.90 -2.62
CA PHE A 108 -13.87 -1.69 -2.44
C PHE A 108 -14.27 -1.48 -0.96
N GLY A 109 -13.30 -1.26 -0.08
CA GLY A 109 -13.53 -1.14 1.36
C GLY A 109 -13.69 -2.49 2.06
N VAL A 110 -13.95 -2.43 3.36
CA VAL A 110 -14.19 -3.59 4.24
C VAL A 110 -15.65 -3.56 4.70
N GLY A 111 -16.29 -4.72 4.85
CA GLY A 111 -17.68 -4.85 5.33
C GLY A 111 -18.75 -4.60 4.27
N GLY A 112 -18.37 -4.29 3.03
CA GLY A 112 -19.32 -4.07 1.93
C GLY A 112 -19.55 -5.31 1.06
N PRO A 113 -20.59 -5.30 0.19
CA PRO A 113 -20.95 -6.45 -0.66
C PRO A 113 -19.87 -6.78 -1.71
N HIS A 114 -18.91 -5.91 -1.91
CA HIS A 114 -17.83 -6.07 -2.90
C HIS A 114 -16.45 -6.24 -2.26
N GLU A 115 -16.35 -6.36 -0.94
CA GLU A 115 -15.06 -6.40 -0.24
C GLU A 115 -14.10 -7.47 -0.78
N GLN A 116 -14.60 -8.65 -1.14
CA GLN A 116 -13.80 -9.75 -1.67
C GLN A 116 -13.61 -9.69 -3.21
N ARG A 117 -14.13 -8.65 -3.87
CA ARG A 117 -14.05 -8.53 -5.32
C ARG A 117 -12.64 -8.13 -5.76
N ALA A 118 -12.12 -8.83 -6.75
CA ALA A 118 -10.88 -8.42 -7.41
C ALA A 118 -11.12 -7.18 -8.27
N GLY A 119 -10.16 -6.28 -8.30
CA GLY A 119 -10.20 -5.10 -9.15
C GLY A 119 -8.82 -4.50 -9.36
N HIS A 120 -8.72 -3.75 -10.44
CA HIS A 120 -7.59 -2.89 -10.77
C HIS A 120 -8.10 -1.48 -11.07
N ASP A 121 -7.21 -0.56 -11.37
CA ASP A 121 -7.47 0.86 -11.58
C ASP A 121 -8.73 1.14 -12.41
N LEU A 122 -8.87 0.52 -13.57
CA LEU A 122 -10.05 0.71 -14.44
C LEU A 122 -11.38 0.32 -13.79
N ASN A 123 -11.37 -0.72 -12.94
CA ASN A 123 -12.58 -1.12 -12.22
C ASN A 123 -12.97 -0.03 -11.22
N TYR A 124 -12.02 0.53 -10.49
CA TYR A 124 -12.25 1.56 -9.50
C TYR A 124 -12.69 2.87 -10.16
N LEU A 125 -12.04 3.27 -11.27
CA LEU A 125 -12.45 4.44 -12.06
C LEU A 125 -13.87 4.29 -12.63
N GLY A 126 -14.24 3.08 -13.05
CA GLY A 126 -15.60 2.76 -13.51
C GLY A 126 -16.63 2.96 -12.39
N TRP A 127 -16.36 2.42 -11.22
CA TRP A 127 -17.24 2.57 -10.05
C TRP A 127 -17.33 4.01 -9.54
N ALA A 128 -16.23 4.77 -9.61
CA ALA A 128 -16.19 6.18 -9.25
C ALA A 128 -16.85 7.09 -10.30
N GLY A 129 -17.30 6.57 -11.45
CA GLY A 129 -17.92 7.33 -12.53
C GLY A 129 -16.98 8.21 -13.34
N VAL A 130 -15.66 8.09 -13.15
CA VAL A 130 -14.66 8.92 -13.87
C VAL A 130 -14.11 8.26 -15.14
N LEU A 131 -14.45 7.01 -15.40
CA LEU A 131 -13.94 6.30 -16.58
C LEU A 131 -14.48 6.89 -17.89
N ALA A 132 -15.77 7.20 -17.96
CA ALA A 132 -16.40 7.69 -19.18
C ALA A 132 -15.84 9.03 -19.70
N PRO A 133 -15.60 10.04 -18.86
CA PRO A 133 -14.92 11.26 -19.29
C PRO A 133 -13.50 11.01 -19.81
N THR A 134 -12.75 10.16 -19.12
CA THR A 134 -11.36 9.84 -19.47
C THR A 134 -11.25 9.15 -20.82
N VAL A 135 -12.14 8.21 -21.11
CA VAL A 135 -12.16 7.47 -22.39
C VAL A 135 -12.57 8.37 -23.56
N ARG A 136 -13.50 9.32 -23.35
CA ARG A 136 -13.92 10.26 -24.39
C ARG A 136 -12.83 11.23 -24.82
N TYR A 137 -11.93 11.60 -23.89
CA TYR A 137 -10.89 12.61 -24.15
C TYR A 137 -9.57 12.04 -24.69
N ARG A 138 -9.34 10.71 -24.60
CA ARG A 138 -8.08 10.08 -25.07
C ARG A 138 -8.34 8.74 -25.78
N PRO A 139 -8.59 8.74 -27.10
CA PRO A 139 -8.63 7.50 -27.88
C PRO A 139 -7.35 6.65 -27.78
N SER A 140 -6.21 7.28 -27.44
CA SER A 140 -4.90 6.61 -27.27
C SER A 140 -4.73 5.90 -25.92
N ALA A 141 -5.58 6.14 -24.92
CA ALA A 141 -5.47 5.45 -23.62
C ALA A 141 -5.77 3.94 -23.71
N VAL A 142 -6.47 3.52 -24.78
CA VAL A 142 -6.77 2.10 -25.03
C VAL A 142 -5.53 1.31 -25.51
N SER A 143 -4.48 1.98 -25.97
CA SER A 143 -3.26 1.31 -26.47
C SER A 143 -2.33 0.77 -25.36
N TYR A 144 -2.57 1.10 -24.10
CA TYR A 144 -1.83 0.58 -22.95
C TYR A 144 -2.32 -0.77 -22.43
N MET A 145 -3.34 -1.38 -23.10
CA MET A 145 -3.94 -2.65 -22.69
C MET A 145 -3.59 -3.82 -23.63
N ARG A 146 -2.51 -3.73 -24.38
CA ARG A 146 -2.00 -4.88 -25.16
C ARG A 146 -0.73 -5.43 -24.59
#